data_8405d71f83ab648144957079a5e0b593
#
_entry.id   8405d71f83ab648144957079a5e0b593
#
_cell.length_a   1.000
_cell.length_b   1.000
_cell.length_c   1.000
_cell.angle_alpha   90.00
_cell.angle_beta   90.00
_cell.angle_gamma   90.00
#
_symmetry.space_group_name_H-M   'P 1'
#
loop_
_entity.id
_entity.type
_entity.pdbx_description
1 polymer ?
#
loop_
_entity_poly.entity_id
_entity_poly.type
_entity_poly.pdbx_seq_one_letter_code
_entity_poly.pdbx_strand_id
1 'polypeptide(L)'
;MLHHRYVILSDIHGNLSALQAVLDDATKKYTVDGIIILGDLIDYGMRSNEVISEIQKLSYPIMVNLWGNHEKAVMDMELTRFSSDRGRNMLKYTASKLTAENKTYIQNNMSDNGCKELELNGLKVLTIHGNIDDPFWGKLTLETSNDIRYSSYDIVLSGHIHRPFLFERYFKCTSEKFRNEKKTIFINPGSVGQPRNHNPKAQYLYMDLDSMEFDFRAVDYNIAAEQALYPNTIDSFYKDRLSIGV
;
A
#
# COMPACT_ATOMS: atom_id res chain seq x y z
N MET A 1 8.92 -10.72 25.71
CA MET A 1 7.70 -9.96 25.43
C MET A 1 7.53 -9.96 23.92
N LEU A 2 6.31 -10.17 23.41
CA LEU A 2 6.01 -9.97 22.00
C LEU A 2 6.08 -8.46 21.76
N HIS A 3 6.86 -8.03 20.78
CA HIS A 3 6.88 -6.64 20.34
C HIS A 3 5.95 -6.46 19.15
N HIS A 4 5.43 -5.26 18.93
CA HIS A 4 4.40 -4.97 17.92
C HIS A 4 4.89 -3.89 16.95
N ARG A 5 5.96 -4.22 16.20
CA ARG A 5 6.68 -3.32 15.28
C ARG A 5 6.52 -3.78 13.85
N TYR A 6 5.92 -2.93 13.05
CA TYR A 6 5.50 -3.29 11.70
C TYR A 6 6.06 -2.32 10.66
N VAL A 7 6.41 -2.85 9.51
CA VAL A 7 6.66 -2.08 8.28
C VAL A 7 5.39 -2.10 7.43
N ILE A 8 4.89 -0.93 7.09
CA ILE A 8 3.67 -0.76 6.30
C ILE A 8 4.05 -0.31 4.92
N LEU A 9 3.71 -1.12 3.92
CA LEU A 9 3.98 -0.91 2.50
C LEU A 9 2.68 -0.73 1.74
N SER A 10 2.67 0.09 0.70
CA SER A 10 1.55 0.25 -0.22
C SER A 10 2.03 0.66 -1.61
N ASP A 11 1.23 0.35 -2.63
CA ASP A 11 1.39 0.91 -3.97
C ASP A 11 2.83 0.73 -4.51
N ILE A 12 3.31 -0.54 -4.53
CA ILE A 12 4.67 -0.90 -4.96
C ILE A 12 4.79 -0.84 -6.49
N HIS A 13 3.70 -1.18 -7.19
CA HIS A 13 3.57 -0.98 -8.62
C HIS A 13 4.76 -1.49 -9.44
N GLY A 14 5.14 -2.76 -9.27
CA GLY A 14 6.19 -3.39 -10.07
C GLY A 14 7.55 -2.70 -10.02
N ASN A 15 7.82 -1.85 -9.03
CA ASN A 15 9.07 -1.13 -8.83
C ASN A 15 9.97 -1.88 -7.82
N LEU A 16 10.71 -2.86 -8.33
CA LEU A 16 11.55 -3.71 -7.48
C LEU A 16 12.69 -2.94 -6.83
N SER A 17 13.32 -1.98 -7.53
CA SER A 17 14.42 -1.19 -6.92
C SER A 17 13.94 -0.36 -5.73
N ALA A 18 12.72 0.20 -5.82
CA ALA A 18 12.12 0.93 -4.71
C ALA A 18 11.80 -0.01 -3.54
N LEU A 19 11.21 -1.19 -3.82
CA LEU A 19 10.92 -2.19 -2.79
C LEU A 19 12.18 -2.63 -2.06
N GLN A 20 13.24 -2.97 -2.79
CA GLN A 20 14.51 -3.41 -2.21
C GLN A 20 15.16 -2.31 -1.35
N ALA A 21 15.13 -1.05 -1.82
CA ALA A 21 15.64 0.07 -1.04
C ALA A 21 14.88 0.27 0.28
N VAL A 22 13.56 0.13 0.25
CA VAL A 22 12.70 0.23 1.45
C VAL A 22 12.98 -0.91 2.42
N LEU A 23 13.07 -2.16 1.95
CA LEU A 23 13.35 -3.32 2.79
C LEU A 23 14.75 -3.21 3.44
N ASP A 24 15.71 -2.73 2.68
CA ASP A 24 17.08 -2.48 3.14
C ASP A 24 17.14 -1.38 4.23
N ASP A 25 16.46 -0.25 4.05
CA ASP A 25 16.39 0.82 5.03
C ASP A 25 15.68 0.35 6.31
N ALA A 26 14.53 -0.31 6.15
CA ALA A 26 13.73 -0.79 7.27
C ALA A 26 14.51 -1.78 8.14
N THR A 27 15.16 -2.78 7.54
CA THR A 27 15.90 -3.82 8.27
C THR A 27 17.19 -3.32 8.90
N LYS A 28 17.82 -2.29 8.34
CA LYS A 28 19.02 -1.67 8.90
C LYS A 28 18.70 -0.75 10.07
N LYS A 29 17.54 -0.11 10.04
CA LYS A 29 17.18 0.95 10.99
C LYS A 29 16.32 0.45 12.15
N TYR A 30 15.48 -0.54 11.91
CA TYR A 30 14.49 -0.98 12.89
C TYR A 30 14.58 -2.49 13.16
N THR A 31 14.11 -2.89 14.34
CA THR A 31 13.67 -4.26 14.54
C THR A 31 12.25 -4.40 14.05
N VAL A 32 11.99 -5.37 13.18
CA VAL A 32 10.71 -5.58 12.51
C VAL A 32 10.12 -6.91 12.95
N ASP A 33 8.89 -6.92 13.44
CA ASP A 33 8.18 -8.13 13.87
C ASP A 33 7.20 -8.64 12.79
N GLY A 34 6.83 -7.78 11.81
CA GLY A 34 5.98 -8.16 10.69
C GLY A 34 5.81 -7.05 9.66
N ILE A 35 5.25 -7.44 8.52
CA ILE A 35 5.00 -6.56 7.38
C ILE A 35 3.51 -6.54 7.08
N ILE A 36 2.97 -5.35 6.79
CA ILE A 36 1.60 -5.12 6.33
C ILE A 36 1.68 -4.49 4.95
N ILE A 37 1.02 -5.10 3.97
CA ILE A 37 0.99 -4.65 2.58
C ILE A 37 -0.46 -4.29 2.21
N LEU A 38 -0.66 -3.03 1.81
CA LEU A 38 -1.98 -2.45 1.58
C LEU A 38 -2.44 -2.52 0.11
N GLY A 39 -1.85 -3.43 -0.69
CA GLY A 39 -2.23 -3.65 -2.08
C GLY A 39 -1.36 -2.93 -3.10
N ASP A 40 -1.71 -3.13 -4.37
CA ASP A 40 -1.04 -2.58 -5.56
C ASP A 40 0.45 -2.97 -5.63
N LEU A 41 0.74 -4.28 -5.56
CA LEU A 41 2.08 -4.82 -5.80
C LEU A 41 2.50 -4.67 -7.26
N ILE A 42 1.53 -4.77 -8.16
CA ILE A 42 1.71 -4.92 -9.60
C ILE A 42 1.29 -3.67 -10.39
N ASP A 43 1.53 -3.75 -11.69
CA ASP A 43 1.16 -2.75 -12.71
C ASP A 43 2.01 -1.46 -12.63
N TYR A 44 1.90 -0.62 -13.64
CA TYR A 44 2.69 0.59 -13.88
C TYR A 44 4.19 0.36 -14.06
N GLY A 45 4.87 -0.31 -13.15
CA GLY A 45 6.28 -0.68 -13.27
C GLY A 45 6.48 -1.98 -14.05
N MET A 46 7.72 -2.21 -14.47
CA MET A 46 8.05 -3.29 -15.41
C MET A 46 8.33 -4.63 -14.74
N ARG A 47 8.47 -4.66 -13.41
CA ARG A 47 8.95 -5.84 -12.67
C ARG A 47 7.93 -6.41 -11.69
N SER A 48 6.64 -6.49 -12.12
CA SER A 48 5.56 -7.04 -11.28
C SER A 48 5.83 -8.47 -10.81
N ASN A 49 6.40 -9.32 -11.67
CA ASN A 49 6.73 -10.69 -11.30
C ASN A 49 7.85 -10.74 -10.26
N GLU A 50 8.88 -9.94 -10.43
CA GLU A 50 10.04 -9.88 -9.53
C GLU A 50 9.64 -9.30 -8.16
N VAL A 51 8.74 -8.30 -8.12
CA VAL A 51 8.15 -7.78 -6.87
C VAL A 51 7.44 -8.89 -6.11
N ILE A 52 6.57 -9.65 -6.77
CA ILE A 52 5.87 -10.78 -6.13
C ILE A 52 6.90 -11.82 -5.63
N SER A 53 7.91 -12.13 -6.44
CA SER A 53 8.95 -13.08 -6.05
C SER A 53 9.79 -12.59 -4.87
N GLU A 54 10.02 -11.28 -4.75
CA GLU A 54 10.72 -10.67 -3.62
C GLU A 54 9.88 -10.76 -2.35
N ILE A 55 8.58 -10.45 -2.43
CA ILE A 55 7.63 -10.58 -1.31
C ILE A 55 7.57 -12.02 -0.80
N GLN A 56 7.58 -13.01 -1.69
CA GLN A 56 7.56 -14.44 -1.31
C GLN A 56 8.82 -14.89 -0.57
N LYS A 57 9.95 -14.20 -0.75
CA LYS A 57 11.23 -14.52 -0.11
C LYS A 57 11.45 -13.85 1.25
N LEU A 58 10.54 -12.97 1.65
CA LEU A 58 10.67 -12.25 2.91
C LEU A 58 10.71 -13.23 4.09
N SER A 59 11.68 -13.06 4.97
CA SER A 59 11.82 -13.84 6.20
C SER A 59 10.89 -13.34 7.32
N TYR A 60 10.30 -12.17 7.16
CA TYR A 60 9.39 -11.57 8.13
C TYR A 60 7.95 -12.06 7.90
N PRO A 61 7.16 -12.28 8.96
CA PRO A 61 5.75 -12.58 8.83
C PRO A 61 5.01 -11.47 8.05
N ILE A 62 4.26 -11.85 7.03
CA ILE A 62 3.34 -10.95 6.36
C ILE A 62 1.99 -11.04 7.08
N MET A 63 1.68 -10.04 7.89
CA MET A 63 0.44 -9.98 8.68
C MET A 63 -0.78 -9.77 7.80
N VAL A 64 -0.62 -8.96 6.76
CA VAL A 64 -1.63 -8.65 5.74
C VAL A 64 -0.96 -8.44 4.40
N ASN A 65 -1.58 -8.95 3.35
CA ASN A 65 -1.27 -8.67 1.96
C ASN A 65 -2.60 -8.50 1.21
N LEU A 66 -3.02 -7.27 0.98
CA LEU A 66 -4.30 -6.97 0.33
C LEU A 66 -4.18 -6.99 -1.19
N TRP A 67 -5.26 -7.29 -1.87
CA TRP A 67 -5.45 -6.78 -3.23
C TRP A 67 -5.67 -5.27 -3.18
N GLY A 68 -5.00 -4.55 -4.07
CA GLY A 68 -5.41 -3.21 -4.44
C GLY A 68 -6.30 -3.23 -5.69
N ASN A 69 -6.61 -2.06 -6.21
CA ASN A 69 -7.42 -1.94 -7.42
C ASN A 69 -6.68 -2.46 -8.67
N HIS A 70 -5.35 -2.49 -8.66
CA HIS A 70 -4.58 -3.02 -9.79
C HIS A 70 -4.55 -4.54 -9.81
N GLU A 71 -4.43 -5.24 -8.68
CA GLU A 71 -4.63 -6.69 -8.64
C GLU A 71 -6.03 -7.04 -9.14
N LYS A 72 -7.06 -6.38 -8.59
CA LYS A 72 -8.44 -6.61 -9.01
C LYS A 72 -8.64 -6.39 -10.50
N ALA A 73 -8.19 -5.26 -11.01
CA ALA A 73 -8.35 -4.92 -12.43
C ALA A 73 -7.60 -5.89 -13.37
N VAL A 74 -6.40 -6.33 -13.00
CA VAL A 74 -5.61 -7.27 -13.80
C VAL A 74 -6.22 -8.68 -13.77
N MET A 75 -6.66 -9.14 -12.59
CA MET A 75 -7.21 -10.48 -12.45
C MET A 75 -8.59 -10.62 -13.09
N ASP A 76 -9.43 -9.60 -12.98
CA ASP A 76 -10.78 -9.57 -13.54
C ASP A 76 -10.84 -9.01 -14.98
N MET A 77 -9.70 -8.51 -15.51
CA MET A 77 -9.61 -7.77 -16.79
C MET A 77 -10.58 -6.57 -16.85
N GLU A 78 -10.72 -5.87 -15.71
CA GLU A 78 -11.65 -4.76 -15.55
C GLU A 78 -11.08 -3.45 -16.10
N LEU A 79 -11.21 -3.23 -17.41
CA LEU A 79 -10.69 -2.05 -18.11
C LEU A 79 -11.54 -0.78 -17.92
N THR A 80 -12.81 -0.94 -17.57
CA THR A 80 -13.81 0.15 -17.57
C THR A 80 -13.56 1.19 -16.49
N ARG A 81 -12.88 0.82 -15.42
CA ARG A 81 -12.54 1.73 -14.31
C ARG A 81 -11.37 2.66 -14.62
N PHE A 82 -10.61 2.40 -15.68
CA PHE A 82 -9.51 3.28 -16.10
C PHE A 82 -10.00 4.36 -17.05
N SER A 83 -9.82 5.63 -16.67
CA SER A 83 -10.29 6.80 -17.40
C SER A 83 -9.49 7.09 -18.69
N SER A 84 -8.26 6.55 -18.81
CA SER A 84 -7.37 6.82 -19.95
C SER A 84 -6.98 5.56 -20.71
N ASP A 85 -6.75 5.70 -22.03
CA ASP A 85 -6.23 4.60 -22.88
C ASP A 85 -4.86 4.11 -22.40
N ARG A 86 -3.98 5.02 -21.95
CA ARG A 86 -2.68 4.62 -21.41
C ARG A 86 -2.81 3.71 -20.20
N GLY A 87 -3.78 3.98 -19.29
CA GLY A 87 -4.06 3.12 -18.13
C GLY A 87 -4.56 1.75 -18.57
N ARG A 88 -5.51 1.71 -19.51
CA ARG A 88 -6.03 0.45 -20.07
C ARG A 88 -4.95 -0.36 -20.78
N ASN A 89 -4.07 0.31 -21.53
CA ASN A 89 -2.96 -0.36 -22.24
C ASN A 89 -1.90 -0.90 -21.25
N MET A 90 -1.62 -0.15 -20.19
CA MET A 90 -0.68 -0.59 -19.16
C MET A 90 -1.19 -1.83 -18.42
N LEU A 91 -2.46 -1.84 -18.04
CA LEU A 91 -3.10 -3.00 -17.42
C LEU A 91 -3.02 -4.24 -18.33
N LYS A 92 -3.36 -4.11 -19.64
CA LYS A 92 -3.23 -5.20 -20.61
C LYS A 92 -1.79 -5.72 -20.71
N TYR A 93 -0.82 -4.80 -20.71
CA TYR A 93 0.59 -5.16 -20.73
C TYR A 93 0.95 -5.98 -19.49
N THR A 94 0.62 -5.49 -18.29
CA THR A 94 0.87 -6.20 -17.04
C THR A 94 0.20 -7.57 -17.03
N ALA A 95 -1.08 -7.66 -17.38
CA ALA A 95 -1.82 -8.92 -17.45
C ALA A 95 -1.18 -9.95 -18.39
N SER A 96 -0.58 -9.48 -19.51
CA SER A 96 0.12 -10.32 -20.48
C SER A 96 1.48 -10.81 -20.01
N LYS A 97 2.11 -10.09 -19.07
CA LYS A 97 3.45 -10.38 -18.55
C LYS A 97 3.44 -11.20 -17.26
N LEU A 98 2.38 -11.11 -16.46
CA LEU A 98 2.25 -11.90 -15.24
C LEU A 98 2.28 -13.40 -15.56
N THR A 99 3.19 -14.11 -14.87
CA THR A 99 3.30 -15.57 -14.97
C THR A 99 2.09 -16.26 -14.34
N ALA A 100 1.79 -17.48 -14.76
CA ALA A 100 0.71 -18.28 -14.17
C ALA A 100 0.92 -18.51 -12.65
N GLU A 101 2.19 -18.73 -12.26
CA GLU A 101 2.58 -18.90 -10.85
C GLU A 101 2.24 -17.64 -10.02
N ASN A 102 2.59 -16.45 -10.51
CA ASN A 102 2.33 -15.20 -9.80
C ASN A 102 0.84 -14.84 -9.79
N LYS A 103 0.08 -15.18 -10.84
CA LYS A 103 -1.39 -15.08 -10.80
C LYS A 103 -1.97 -15.98 -9.71
N THR A 104 -1.47 -17.21 -9.60
CA THR A 104 -1.88 -18.14 -8.53
C THR A 104 -1.50 -17.61 -7.14
N TYR A 105 -0.33 -16.99 -6.99
CA TYR A 105 0.06 -16.35 -5.74
C TYR A 105 -0.92 -15.22 -5.35
N ILE A 106 -1.24 -14.33 -6.28
CA ILE A 106 -2.20 -13.24 -6.05
C ILE A 106 -3.55 -13.80 -5.58
N GLN A 107 -4.04 -14.85 -6.23
CA GLN A 107 -5.34 -15.46 -5.89
C GLN A 107 -5.36 -16.15 -4.54
N ASN A 108 -4.29 -16.83 -4.16
CA ASN A 108 -4.29 -17.73 -3.00
C ASN A 108 -3.65 -17.12 -1.74
N ASN A 109 -2.78 -16.12 -1.89
CA ASN A 109 -1.96 -15.59 -0.79
C ASN A 109 -2.24 -14.11 -0.46
N MET A 110 -3.08 -13.46 -1.24
CA MET A 110 -3.51 -12.08 -0.97
C MET A 110 -5.01 -12.04 -0.65
N SER A 111 -5.43 -11.08 0.17
CA SER A 111 -6.84 -10.88 0.52
C SER A 111 -7.56 -10.13 -0.59
N ASP A 112 -8.51 -10.78 -1.25
CA ASP A 112 -9.19 -10.35 -2.49
C ASP A 112 -10.35 -9.38 -2.30
N ASN A 113 -10.70 -9.03 -1.06
CA ASN A 113 -11.76 -8.07 -0.73
C ASN A 113 -11.27 -6.63 -0.49
N GLY A 114 -9.96 -6.38 -0.67
CA GLY A 114 -9.33 -5.06 -0.53
C GLY A 114 -9.27 -4.52 0.90
N CYS A 115 -9.69 -5.30 1.90
CA CYS A 115 -9.60 -4.93 3.31
C CYS A 115 -9.43 -6.14 4.23
N LYS A 116 -8.91 -5.89 5.45
CA LYS A 116 -8.81 -6.89 6.51
C LYS A 116 -8.77 -6.21 7.88
N GLU A 117 -9.49 -6.79 8.83
CA GLU A 117 -9.43 -6.38 10.23
C GLU A 117 -8.38 -7.21 10.97
N LEU A 118 -7.68 -6.55 11.90
CA LEU A 118 -6.68 -7.15 12.76
C LEU A 118 -6.88 -6.68 14.20
N GLU A 119 -6.41 -7.49 15.13
CA GLU A 119 -6.15 -7.05 16.50
C GLU A 119 -4.63 -7.09 16.75
N LEU A 120 -4.02 -5.93 16.95
CA LEU A 120 -2.58 -5.77 17.18
C LEU A 120 -2.37 -5.01 18.47
N ASN A 121 -1.66 -5.61 19.42
CA ASN A 121 -1.42 -5.03 20.76
C ASN A 121 -2.71 -4.56 21.47
N GLY A 122 -3.82 -5.31 21.32
CA GLY A 122 -5.14 -4.95 21.88
C GLY A 122 -5.85 -3.80 21.18
N LEU A 123 -5.30 -3.32 20.05
CA LEU A 123 -5.92 -2.28 19.20
C LEU A 123 -6.62 -2.93 18.02
N LYS A 124 -7.82 -2.44 17.70
CA LYS A 124 -8.54 -2.83 16.49
C LYS A 124 -8.03 -2.03 15.31
N VAL A 125 -7.40 -2.72 14.36
CA VAL A 125 -6.81 -2.12 13.16
C VAL A 125 -7.58 -2.55 11.93
N LEU A 126 -8.09 -1.58 11.16
CA LEU A 126 -8.58 -1.82 9.80
C LEU A 126 -7.44 -1.54 8.83
N THR A 127 -7.11 -2.53 8.01
CA THR A 127 -6.29 -2.35 6.81
C THR A 127 -7.20 -2.35 5.59
N ILE A 128 -7.07 -1.37 4.71
CA ILE A 128 -7.94 -1.21 3.55
C ILE A 128 -7.16 -0.54 2.42
N HIS A 129 -7.31 -1.01 1.17
CA HIS A 129 -6.60 -0.34 0.08
C HIS A 129 -7.22 1.03 -0.22
N GLY A 130 -8.53 1.10 -0.43
CA GLY A 130 -9.30 2.32 -0.70
C GLY A 130 -9.93 2.95 0.54
N ASN A 131 -11.26 2.99 0.57
CA ASN A 131 -12.07 3.44 1.72
C ASN A 131 -13.20 2.45 2.03
N ILE A 132 -13.95 2.69 3.12
CA ILE A 132 -14.97 1.75 3.61
C ILE A 132 -16.18 1.59 2.67
N ASP A 133 -16.43 2.53 1.77
CA ASP A 133 -17.50 2.45 0.77
C ASP A 133 -17.07 1.72 -0.50
N ASP A 134 -15.82 1.90 -0.93
CA ASP A 134 -15.21 1.20 -2.05
C ASP A 134 -13.78 0.80 -1.66
N PRO A 135 -13.57 -0.44 -1.19
CA PRO A 135 -12.28 -0.91 -0.70
C PRO A 135 -11.15 -0.88 -1.73
N PHE A 136 -11.44 -0.74 -3.01
CA PHE A 136 -10.46 -0.73 -4.09
C PHE A 136 -10.21 0.65 -4.69
N TRP A 137 -11.27 1.38 -5.05
CA TRP A 137 -11.18 2.64 -5.81
C TRP A 137 -11.52 3.87 -4.98
N GLY A 138 -12.06 3.67 -3.77
CA GLY A 138 -12.39 4.76 -2.87
C GLY A 138 -11.15 5.47 -2.36
N LYS A 139 -11.26 6.78 -2.14
CA LYS A 139 -10.16 7.57 -1.56
C LYS A 139 -10.45 7.83 -0.11
N LEU A 140 -9.54 7.45 0.78
CA LEU A 140 -9.61 7.88 2.17
C LEU A 140 -9.06 9.31 2.27
N THR A 141 -9.93 10.21 2.68
CA THR A 141 -9.66 11.65 2.81
C THR A 141 -10.23 12.17 4.13
N LEU A 142 -9.95 13.41 4.48
CA LEU A 142 -10.58 14.05 5.65
C LEU A 142 -12.11 14.03 5.57
N GLU A 143 -12.69 14.14 4.38
CA GLU A 143 -14.13 14.11 4.17
C GLU A 143 -14.69 12.70 4.36
N THR A 144 -14.16 11.71 3.64
CA THR A 144 -14.64 10.32 3.69
C THR A 144 -14.35 9.63 5.02
N SER A 145 -13.37 10.11 5.80
CA SER A 145 -13.10 9.62 7.16
C SER A 145 -14.16 9.98 8.20
N ASN A 146 -15.16 10.82 7.85
CA ASN A 146 -16.29 11.13 8.74
C ASN A 146 -17.28 9.98 8.94
N ASP A 147 -17.20 8.92 8.16
CA ASP A 147 -18.12 7.81 8.26
C ASP A 147 -18.02 7.15 9.65
N ILE A 148 -19.18 7.04 10.31
CA ILE A 148 -19.26 6.51 11.67
C ILE A 148 -18.77 5.08 11.80
N ARG A 149 -18.76 4.28 10.73
CA ARG A 149 -18.25 2.91 10.72
C ARG A 149 -16.79 2.83 11.15
N TYR A 150 -16.01 3.89 10.88
CA TYR A 150 -14.61 3.96 11.33
C TYR A 150 -14.45 4.07 12.85
N SER A 151 -15.48 4.47 13.57
CA SER A 151 -15.44 4.54 15.05
C SER A 151 -15.23 3.17 15.71
N SER A 152 -15.41 2.08 14.96
CA SER A 152 -15.17 0.72 15.45
C SER A 152 -13.67 0.40 15.56
N TYR A 153 -12.79 1.20 14.97
CA TYR A 153 -11.36 0.95 14.88
C TYR A 153 -10.54 1.99 15.67
N ASP A 154 -9.38 1.57 16.15
CA ASP A 154 -8.41 2.46 16.80
C ASP A 154 -7.44 3.03 15.77
N ILE A 155 -7.07 2.23 14.75
CA ILE A 155 -6.21 2.62 13.65
C ILE A 155 -6.83 2.16 12.33
N VAL A 156 -6.76 3.03 11.30
CA VAL A 156 -7.11 2.71 9.91
C VAL A 156 -5.88 2.96 9.04
N LEU A 157 -5.37 1.89 8.42
CA LEU A 157 -4.27 1.94 7.46
C LEU A 157 -4.83 1.85 6.04
N SER A 158 -4.56 2.83 5.18
CA SER A 158 -5.05 2.86 3.79
C SER A 158 -3.93 3.10 2.78
N GLY A 159 -4.14 2.65 1.53
CA GLY A 159 -3.26 2.86 0.38
C GLY A 159 -3.86 3.77 -0.69
N HIS A 160 -3.71 3.38 -1.98
CA HIS A 160 -4.38 3.89 -3.17
C HIS A 160 -4.05 5.32 -3.60
N ILE A 161 -3.97 6.28 -2.67
CA ILE A 161 -3.77 7.69 -3.05
C ILE A 161 -2.31 8.08 -3.27
N HIS A 162 -1.34 7.23 -2.88
CA HIS A 162 0.10 7.41 -2.99
C HIS A 162 0.65 8.67 -2.32
N ARG A 163 -0.03 9.17 -1.30
CA ARG A 163 0.36 10.36 -0.54
C ARG A 163 0.33 10.04 0.93
N PRO A 164 1.44 10.21 1.65
CA PRO A 164 1.49 9.91 3.08
C PRO A 164 0.64 10.91 3.86
N PHE A 165 -0.07 10.42 4.85
CA PHE A 165 -0.75 11.24 5.84
C PHE A 165 -0.90 10.49 7.18
N LEU A 166 -1.05 11.26 8.23
CA LEU A 166 -1.55 10.84 9.53
C LEU A 166 -2.44 11.94 10.06
N PHE A 167 -3.67 11.58 10.48
CA PHE A 167 -4.54 12.47 11.22
C PHE A 167 -5.42 11.67 12.18
N GLU A 168 -5.96 12.36 13.18
CA GLU A 168 -6.87 11.80 14.17
C GLU A 168 -8.30 12.31 13.94
N ARG A 169 -9.27 11.45 14.23
CA ARG A 169 -10.67 11.83 14.27
C ARG A 169 -11.34 11.31 15.54
N TYR A 170 -12.21 12.12 16.10
CA TYR A 170 -12.95 11.80 17.29
C TYR A 170 -14.42 11.58 16.93
N PHE A 171 -14.93 10.41 17.30
CA PHE A 171 -16.31 10.01 17.09
C PHE A 171 -17.07 10.03 18.41
N LYS A 172 -18.28 10.58 18.42
CA LYS A 172 -19.14 10.50 19.60
C LYS A 172 -19.48 9.06 19.93
N CYS A 173 -19.38 8.68 21.18
CA CYS A 173 -19.74 7.36 21.69
C CYS A 173 -20.40 7.49 23.08
N THR A 174 -20.97 6.40 23.60
CA THR A 174 -21.62 6.35 24.91
C THR A 174 -20.71 5.83 26.03
N SER A 175 -19.39 5.84 25.82
CA SER A 175 -18.42 5.30 26.78
C SER A 175 -17.77 6.38 27.63
N GLU A 176 -18.05 6.37 28.93
CA GLU A 176 -17.39 7.26 29.89
C GLU A 176 -15.88 7.08 29.93
N LYS A 177 -15.38 5.84 29.69
CA LYS A 177 -13.94 5.55 29.55
C LYS A 177 -13.27 6.45 28.52
N PHE A 178 -13.96 6.78 27.44
CA PHE A 178 -13.49 7.64 26.36
C PHE A 178 -14.02 9.07 26.46
N ARG A 179 -14.56 9.48 27.61
CA ARG A 179 -15.23 10.79 27.78
C ARG A 179 -16.26 11.07 26.68
N ASN A 180 -16.97 10.03 26.26
CA ASN A 180 -17.95 10.03 25.19
C ASN A 180 -17.40 10.38 23.79
N GLU A 181 -16.07 10.33 23.61
CA GLU A 181 -15.40 10.55 22.32
C GLU A 181 -14.31 9.49 22.08
N LYS A 182 -14.51 8.62 21.11
CA LYS A 182 -13.52 7.62 20.71
C LYS A 182 -12.65 8.17 19.59
N LYS A 183 -11.33 8.12 19.78
CA LYS A 183 -10.32 8.46 18.78
C LYS A 183 -10.08 7.33 17.80
N THR A 184 -10.00 7.63 16.51
CA THR A 184 -9.45 6.76 15.45
C THR A 184 -8.32 7.49 14.75
N ILE A 185 -7.19 6.80 14.55
CA ILE A 185 -6.01 7.31 13.85
C ILE A 185 -6.07 6.80 12.40
N PHE A 186 -5.98 7.70 11.45
CA PHE A 186 -5.98 7.41 10.02
C PHE A 186 -4.59 7.62 9.45
N ILE A 187 -4.07 6.62 8.75
CA ILE A 187 -2.69 6.62 8.24
C ILE A 187 -2.66 6.10 6.80
N ASN A 188 -1.89 6.78 5.95
CA ASN A 188 -1.46 6.27 4.65
C ASN A 188 0.06 6.33 4.61
N PRO A 189 0.77 5.24 4.29
CA PRO A 189 2.24 5.23 4.30
C PRO A 189 2.86 6.00 3.11
N GLY A 190 2.07 6.43 2.15
CA GLY A 190 2.52 6.86 0.84
C GLY A 190 2.64 5.68 -0.12
N SER A 191 3.49 5.79 -1.11
CA SER A 191 3.73 4.73 -2.11
C SER A 191 5.20 4.35 -2.15
N VAL A 192 5.46 3.05 -2.16
CA VAL A 192 6.82 2.53 -2.36
C VAL A 192 7.29 2.81 -3.79
N GLY A 193 6.49 2.45 -4.80
CA GLY A 193 6.93 2.43 -6.18
C GLY A 193 6.57 3.65 -7.01
N GLN A 194 5.54 4.42 -6.61
CA GLN A 194 5.03 5.53 -7.42
C GLN A 194 4.43 6.66 -6.58
N PRO A 195 5.24 7.36 -5.76
CA PRO A 195 4.77 8.49 -4.94
C PRO A 195 4.14 9.60 -5.78
N ARG A 196 3.12 10.30 -5.20
CA ARG A 196 2.37 11.38 -5.86
C ARG A 196 2.30 12.65 -5.03
N ASN A 197 3.37 12.93 -4.28
CA ASN A 197 3.51 14.11 -3.41
C ASN A 197 4.71 14.98 -3.80
N HIS A 198 5.16 14.92 -5.06
CA HIS A 198 6.33 15.62 -5.60
C HIS A 198 7.66 15.23 -4.93
N ASN A 199 7.69 14.07 -4.27
CA ASN A 199 8.91 13.46 -3.74
C ASN A 199 9.10 12.10 -4.43
N PRO A 200 10.14 11.93 -5.27
CA PRO A 200 10.35 10.69 -6.04
C PRO A 200 10.90 9.53 -5.22
N LYS A 201 11.23 9.75 -3.94
CA LYS A 201 11.78 8.71 -3.06
C LYS A 201 10.73 7.66 -2.71
N ALA A 202 11.13 6.41 -2.61
CA ALA A 202 10.27 5.31 -2.16
C ALA A 202 9.78 5.58 -0.72
N GLN A 203 8.46 5.46 -0.49
CA GLN A 203 7.86 5.82 0.79
C GLN A 203 7.29 4.61 1.50
N TYR A 204 7.47 4.55 2.82
CA TYR A 204 6.89 3.55 3.70
C TYR A 204 6.70 4.11 5.11
N LEU A 205 5.99 3.37 5.96
CA LEU A 205 5.82 3.70 7.37
C LEU A 205 6.42 2.59 8.23
N TYR A 206 7.22 2.97 9.24
CA TYR A 206 7.49 2.14 10.41
C TYR A 206 6.49 2.49 11.51
N MET A 207 5.87 1.48 12.11
CA MET A 207 4.85 1.61 13.14
C MET A 207 5.24 0.74 14.34
N ASP A 208 5.48 1.36 15.49
CA ASP A 208 5.67 0.68 16.78
C ASP A 208 4.45 0.93 17.66
N LEU A 209 3.67 -0.12 17.91
CA LEU A 209 2.45 -0.03 18.72
C LEU A 209 2.71 -0.15 20.23
N ASP A 210 3.92 -0.51 20.65
CA ASP A 210 4.29 -0.52 22.06
C ASP A 210 4.55 0.91 22.54
N SER A 211 5.17 1.74 21.72
CA SER A 211 5.44 3.17 21.98
C SER A 211 4.47 4.14 21.32
N MET A 212 3.60 3.64 20.40
CA MET A 212 2.75 4.46 19.52
C MET A 212 3.56 5.41 18.63
N GLU A 213 4.71 4.96 18.15
CA GLU A 213 5.58 5.70 17.24
C GLU A 213 5.21 5.38 15.78
N PHE A 214 5.16 6.44 14.95
CA PHE A 214 4.86 6.38 13.52
C PHE A 214 5.94 7.16 12.76
N ASP A 215 6.94 6.45 12.21
CA ASP A 215 8.04 7.07 11.45
C ASP A 215 7.82 6.93 9.94
N PHE A 216 7.47 8.04 9.28
CA PHE A 216 7.31 8.11 7.84
C PHE A 216 8.67 8.24 7.16
N ARG A 217 8.97 7.30 6.29
CA ARG A 217 10.26 7.18 5.62
C ARG A 217 10.15 7.50 4.14
N ALA A 218 11.20 8.13 3.60
CA ALA A 218 11.38 8.37 2.17
C ALA A 218 12.82 8.04 1.80
N VAL A 219 13.01 7.00 0.97
CA VAL A 219 14.30 6.36 0.70
C VAL A 219 14.68 6.55 -0.77
N ASP A 220 15.93 6.91 -1.01
CA ASP A 220 16.46 6.98 -2.37
C ASP A 220 16.63 5.57 -2.96
N TYR A 221 16.30 5.42 -4.24
CA TYR A 221 16.50 4.20 -5.01
C TYR A 221 17.01 4.54 -6.42
N ASN A 222 17.43 3.54 -7.19
CA ASN A 222 17.95 3.76 -8.53
C ASN A 222 16.81 3.97 -9.55
N ILE A 223 16.26 5.19 -9.61
CA ILE A 223 15.18 5.57 -10.51
C ILE A 223 15.59 5.35 -11.98
N ALA A 224 16.82 5.71 -12.36
CA ALA A 224 17.29 5.59 -13.73
C ALA A 224 17.30 4.13 -14.19
N ALA A 225 17.65 3.18 -13.30
CA ALA A 225 17.61 1.76 -13.62
C ALA A 225 16.17 1.28 -13.87
N GLU A 226 15.19 1.75 -13.09
CA GLU A 226 13.76 1.43 -13.35
C GLU A 226 13.29 2.05 -14.66
N GLN A 227 13.61 3.32 -14.91
CA GLN A 227 13.22 4.01 -16.14
C GLN A 227 13.76 3.34 -17.41
N ALA A 228 14.97 2.78 -17.34
CA ALA A 228 15.59 2.08 -18.45
C ALA A 228 14.89 0.77 -18.86
N LEU A 229 14.03 0.21 -18.01
CA LEU A 229 13.29 -1.02 -18.29
C LEU A 229 12.05 -0.79 -19.17
N TYR A 230 11.58 0.45 -19.29
CA TYR A 230 10.36 0.75 -20.04
C TYR A 230 10.62 0.68 -21.54
N PRO A 231 9.94 -0.24 -22.26
CA PRO A 231 10.06 -0.31 -23.72
C PRO A 231 9.34 0.88 -24.38
N ASN A 232 9.76 1.23 -25.58
CA ASN A 232 9.17 2.34 -26.35
C ASN A 232 7.67 2.15 -26.70
N THR A 233 7.13 0.95 -26.49
CA THR A 233 5.73 0.63 -26.69
C THR A 233 4.84 1.05 -25.51
N ILE A 234 5.43 1.38 -24.39
CA ILE A 234 4.74 1.89 -23.19
C ILE A 234 4.84 3.42 -23.20
N ASP A 235 3.71 4.07 -22.84
CA ASP A 235 3.65 5.53 -22.72
C ASP A 235 4.73 6.04 -21.74
N SER A 236 5.54 7.00 -22.19
CA SER A 236 6.65 7.55 -21.42
C SER A 236 6.22 8.16 -20.07
N PHE A 237 4.96 8.54 -19.96
CA PHE A 237 4.36 9.05 -18.72
C PHE A 237 4.71 8.18 -17.51
N TYR A 238 4.70 6.85 -17.64
CA TYR A 238 4.94 5.95 -16.52
C TYR A 238 6.40 5.95 -16.03
N LYS A 239 7.37 6.08 -16.95
CA LYS A 239 8.79 6.19 -16.59
C LYS A 239 9.15 7.60 -16.12
N ASP A 240 8.58 8.63 -16.77
CA ASP A 240 8.97 10.03 -16.51
C ASP A 240 8.50 10.47 -15.12
N ARG A 241 7.32 10.05 -14.70
CA ARG A 241 6.75 10.38 -13.39
C ARG A 241 7.57 9.82 -12.20
N LEU A 242 8.36 8.76 -12.40
CA LEU A 242 9.20 8.20 -11.32
C LEU A 242 10.23 9.22 -10.81
N SER A 243 10.72 10.11 -11.67
CA SER A 243 11.72 11.13 -11.27
C SER A 243 11.14 12.39 -10.67
N ILE A 244 9.82 12.60 -10.77
CA ILE A 244 9.15 13.83 -10.31
C ILE A 244 8.12 13.58 -9.19
N GLY A 245 7.80 12.34 -8.90
CA GLY A 245 6.89 11.97 -7.82
C GLY A 245 5.45 12.45 -8.02
N VAL A 246 4.85 12.22 -9.22
CA VAL A 246 3.48 12.65 -9.59
C VAL A 246 2.64 11.54 -10.16
#